data_2824b0a7736e8a550451d307f1b03cd3
#
_entry.id   2824b0a7736e8a550451d307f1b03cd3
#
_cell.length_a   1.000
_cell.length_b   1.000
_cell.length_c   1.000
_cell.angle_alpha   90.00
_cell.angle_beta   90.00
_cell.angle_gamma   90.00
#
_symmetry.space_group_name_H-M   'P 1'
#
loop_
_entity.id
_entity.type
_entity.pdbx_description
1 polymer ?
#
loop_
_entity_poly.entity_id
_entity_poly.type
_entity_poly.pdbx_seq_one_letter_code
_entity_poly.pdbx_strand_id
1 'polypeptide(L)'
;MDYQTQYNQKLVTADEAVKVIKSGDWVDYAWTTGTPVALDAALAARADELEDVKVRGGILLWTPEIFKVENTAEHFTWNSWHMSGIERRVINDGFAFYSPMRFSELPKYYRENIRHLNVAMFQVTPMDRFGYFNFGPNASHLQAICDVADVVIVEVNENMPRCLGGFEESIHISQVDYVVEGDNPPIGELGAGAPATEVDEKVARMIIEEIPDGACLQMGIGAMPNAV
;
A
#
# COMPACT_ATOMS: atom_id res chain seq x y z
N MET A 1 1.33 30.64 -0.07
CA MET A 1 1.17 29.98 -1.39
C MET A 1 -0.07 29.11 -1.27
N ASP A 2 -1.00 29.19 -2.22
CA ASP A 2 -2.17 28.33 -2.16
C ASP A 2 -1.79 26.86 -2.44
N TYR A 3 -2.65 25.92 -2.09
CA TYR A 3 -2.35 24.49 -2.21
C TYR A 3 -2.24 24.04 -3.66
N GLN A 4 -2.99 24.64 -4.58
CA GLN A 4 -2.91 24.33 -6.00
C GLN A 4 -1.55 24.74 -6.61
N THR A 5 -1.01 25.87 -6.18
CA THR A 5 0.34 26.31 -6.58
C THR A 5 1.40 25.32 -6.06
N GLN A 6 1.27 24.86 -4.80
CA GLN A 6 2.18 23.85 -4.25
C GLN A 6 2.06 22.52 -5.01
N TYR A 7 0.84 22.09 -5.32
CA TYR A 7 0.59 20.88 -6.12
C TYR A 7 1.30 20.96 -7.47
N ASN A 8 1.08 22.03 -8.22
CA ASN A 8 1.66 22.22 -9.55
C ASN A 8 3.20 22.26 -9.53
N GLN A 9 3.79 22.75 -8.45
CA GLN A 9 5.26 22.77 -8.29
C GLN A 9 5.86 21.39 -7.99
N LYS A 10 5.08 20.49 -7.40
CA LYS A 10 5.48 19.12 -7.05
C LYS A 10 5.06 18.08 -8.07
N LEU A 11 4.20 18.48 -9.03
CA LEU A 11 3.70 17.60 -10.08
C LEU A 11 4.81 17.28 -11.08
N VAL A 12 5.11 15.99 -11.22
CA VAL A 12 6.10 15.45 -12.15
C VAL A 12 5.59 14.17 -12.79
N THR A 13 6.29 13.66 -13.81
CA THR A 13 6.01 12.32 -14.35
C THR A 13 6.50 11.23 -13.39
N ALA A 14 5.98 10.00 -13.53
CA ALA A 14 6.44 8.86 -12.75
C ALA A 14 7.95 8.61 -12.97
N ASP A 15 8.40 8.68 -14.22
CA ASP A 15 9.81 8.52 -14.59
C ASP A 15 10.72 9.56 -13.93
N GLU A 16 10.23 10.79 -13.76
CA GLU A 16 10.99 11.83 -13.08
C GLU A 16 11.02 11.60 -11.57
N ALA A 17 9.88 11.24 -10.98
CA ALA A 17 9.76 11.01 -9.55
C ALA A 17 10.68 9.88 -9.06
N VAL A 18 10.75 8.75 -9.79
CA VAL A 18 11.56 7.59 -9.38
C VAL A 18 13.07 7.79 -9.54
N LYS A 19 13.55 8.88 -10.16
CA LYS A 19 14.99 9.18 -10.27
C LYS A 19 15.66 9.43 -8.92
N VAL A 20 14.91 9.73 -7.89
CA VAL A 20 15.46 9.91 -6.53
C VAL A 20 15.93 8.58 -5.93
N ILE A 21 15.40 7.45 -6.42
CA ILE A 21 15.73 6.10 -5.94
C ILE A 21 17.11 5.69 -6.48
N LYS A 22 17.93 5.19 -5.57
CA LYS A 22 19.31 4.75 -5.85
C LYS A 22 19.51 3.29 -5.46
N SER A 23 20.55 2.68 -5.97
CA SER A 23 20.96 1.34 -5.54
C SER A 23 21.18 1.30 -4.02
N GLY A 24 20.70 0.25 -3.39
CA GLY A 24 20.75 0.06 -1.94
C GLY A 24 19.61 0.69 -1.15
N ASP A 25 18.75 1.51 -1.76
CA ASP A 25 17.67 2.21 -1.07
C ASP A 25 16.57 1.27 -0.56
N TRP A 26 15.90 1.71 0.48
CA TRP A 26 14.64 1.16 0.95
C TRP A 26 13.47 2.00 0.44
N VAL A 27 12.54 1.34 -0.25
CA VAL A 27 11.34 1.93 -0.81
C VAL A 27 10.11 1.26 -0.18
N ASP A 28 9.09 2.02 0.16
CA ASP A 28 7.83 1.48 0.70
C ASP A 28 6.68 1.75 -0.26
N TYR A 29 5.94 0.70 -0.60
CA TYR A 29 4.79 0.70 -1.52
C TYR A 29 3.45 0.74 -0.79
N ALA A 30 3.46 0.94 0.53
CA ALA A 30 2.26 0.77 1.34
C ALA A 30 1.65 -0.65 1.18
N TRP A 31 0.32 -0.75 1.22
CA TRP A 31 -0.41 -2.01 1.19
C TRP A 31 -1.61 -1.95 0.26
N THR A 32 -2.06 -3.11 -0.21
CA THR A 32 -3.34 -3.30 -0.90
C THR A 32 -3.60 -2.24 -1.99
N THR A 33 -4.65 -1.46 -1.83
CA THR A 33 -5.03 -0.37 -2.77
C THR A 33 -4.04 0.79 -2.79
N GLY A 34 -3.18 0.93 -1.77
CA GLY A 34 -2.13 1.94 -1.73
C GLY A 34 -0.91 1.61 -2.59
N THR A 35 -0.74 0.34 -3.00
CA THR A 35 0.38 -0.06 -3.87
C THR A 35 0.39 0.77 -5.16
N PRO A 36 1.52 1.44 -5.52
CA PRO A 36 1.57 2.29 -6.70
C PRO A 36 1.53 1.47 -7.99
N VAL A 37 1.08 2.06 -9.07
CA VAL A 37 1.01 1.41 -10.40
C VAL A 37 1.94 2.09 -11.40
N ALA A 38 1.78 3.38 -11.63
CA ALA A 38 2.63 4.12 -12.56
C ALA A 38 4.07 4.27 -12.01
N LEU A 39 4.21 4.54 -10.72
CA LEU A 39 5.51 4.62 -10.06
C LEU A 39 6.24 3.27 -10.03
N ASP A 40 5.51 2.17 -9.83
CA ASP A 40 6.06 0.83 -9.89
C ASP A 40 6.58 0.49 -11.29
N ALA A 41 5.80 0.78 -12.33
CA ALA A 41 6.20 0.59 -13.72
C ALA A 41 7.45 1.43 -14.07
N ALA A 42 7.49 2.67 -13.63
CA ALA A 42 8.64 3.55 -13.85
C ALA A 42 9.90 3.06 -13.10
N LEU A 43 9.74 2.52 -11.88
CA LEU A 43 10.85 1.92 -11.14
C LEU A 43 11.35 0.64 -11.82
N ALA A 44 10.45 -0.23 -12.27
CA ALA A 44 10.80 -1.45 -12.99
C ALA A 44 11.58 -1.16 -14.28
N ALA A 45 11.23 -0.08 -15.01
CA ALA A 45 11.93 0.35 -16.21
C ALA A 45 13.38 0.79 -15.96
N ARG A 46 13.74 1.06 -14.71
CA ARG A 46 15.11 1.43 -14.29
C ARG A 46 15.93 0.26 -13.74
N ALA A 47 15.46 -0.97 -13.88
CA ALA A 47 16.14 -2.14 -13.31
C ALA A 47 17.62 -2.20 -13.70
N ASP A 48 17.96 -2.02 -14.98
CA ASP A 48 19.34 -2.07 -15.47
C ASP A 48 20.28 -1.00 -14.85
N GLU A 49 19.72 0.04 -14.21
CA GLU A 49 20.45 1.10 -13.54
C GLU A 49 20.60 0.87 -12.03
N LEU A 50 19.84 -0.08 -11.47
CA LEU A 50 19.66 -0.22 -10.03
C LEU A 50 20.07 -1.61 -9.55
N GLU A 51 20.72 -1.67 -8.39
CA GLU A 51 21.10 -2.88 -7.69
C GLU A 51 20.63 -2.81 -6.22
N ASP A 52 20.20 -3.94 -5.66
CA ASP A 52 19.89 -4.10 -4.24
C ASP A 52 18.85 -3.10 -3.69
N VAL A 53 17.87 -2.69 -4.49
CA VAL A 53 16.75 -1.88 -4.01
C VAL A 53 15.78 -2.76 -3.23
N LYS A 54 15.53 -2.43 -1.97
CA LYS A 54 14.63 -3.18 -1.10
C LYS A 54 13.27 -2.52 -1.10
N VAL A 55 12.26 -3.24 -1.56
CA VAL A 55 10.89 -2.75 -1.63
C VAL A 55 10.04 -3.43 -0.56
N ARG A 56 9.35 -2.64 0.25
CA ARG A 56 8.40 -3.12 1.26
C ARG A 56 6.97 -2.96 0.78
N GLY A 57 6.14 -3.90 1.21
CA GLY A 57 4.71 -3.87 0.96
C GLY A 57 3.98 -5.03 1.61
N GLY A 58 2.80 -5.34 1.11
CA GLY A 58 2.04 -6.52 1.56
C GLY A 58 0.62 -6.53 1.04
N ILE A 59 0.01 -7.70 1.08
CA ILE A 59 -1.35 -7.95 0.61
C ILE A 59 -1.57 -7.38 -0.81
N LEU A 60 -0.72 -7.77 -1.73
CA LEU A 60 -0.82 -7.31 -3.11
C LEU A 60 -2.13 -7.76 -3.77
N LEU A 61 -2.80 -6.83 -4.44
CA LEU A 61 -4.01 -7.06 -5.23
C LEU A 61 -3.71 -7.31 -6.70
N TRP A 62 -2.54 -6.90 -7.16
CA TRP A 62 -1.99 -7.17 -8.50
C TRP A 62 -0.50 -7.45 -8.40
N THR A 63 0.06 -8.01 -9.46
CA THR A 63 1.49 -8.31 -9.54
C THR A 63 2.25 -7.04 -9.93
N PRO A 64 3.15 -6.52 -9.10
CA PRO A 64 3.99 -5.39 -9.43
C PRO A 64 4.86 -5.65 -10.67
N GLU A 65 5.17 -4.59 -11.41
CA GLU A 65 6.05 -4.67 -12.60
C GLU A 65 7.48 -5.03 -12.22
N ILE A 66 7.96 -4.61 -11.03
CA ILE A 66 9.27 -5.03 -10.52
C ILE A 66 9.41 -6.55 -10.38
N PHE A 67 8.30 -7.31 -10.22
CA PHE A 67 8.34 -8.79 -10.16
C PHE A 67 8.51 -9.44 -11.54
N LYS A 68 8.29 -8.69 -12.62
CA LYS A 68 8.34 -9.17 -14.01
C LYS A 68 9.67 -8.84 -14.70
N VAL A 69 10.54 -8.11 -14.01
CA VAL A 69 11.89 -7.78 -14.50
C VAL A 69 12.70 -9.05 -14.66
N GLU A 70 13.48 -9.16 -15.73
CA GLU A 70 14.45 -10.24 -15.91
C GLU A 70 15.50 -10.17 -14.79
N ASN A 71 15.82 -11.31 -14.18
CA ASN A 71 16.75 -11.40 -13.04
C ASN A 71 16.40 -10.46 -11.88
N THR A 72 15.13 -10.33 -11.54
CA THR A 72 14.62 -9.44 -10.48
C THR A 72 15.48 -9.44 -9.21
N ALA A 73 15.98 -10.61 -8.79
CA ALA A 73 16.81 -10.77 -7.60
C ALA A 73 18.13 -9.99 -7.62
N GLU A 74 18.62 -9.59 -8.78
CA GLU A 74 19.84 -8.77 -8.92
C GLU A 74 19.55 -7.29 -8.65
N HIS A 75 18.31 -6.86 -8.91
CA HIS A 75 17.89 -5.46 -8.85
C HIS A 75 17.06 -5.16 -7.62
N PHE A 76 16.09 -6.02 -7.31
CA PHE A 76 15.06 -5.78 -6.30
C PHE A 76 14.95 -6.91 -5.28
N THR A 77 14.70 -6.52 -4.05
CA THR A 77 14.30 -7.43 -2.97
C THR A 77 12.94 -7.01 -2.45
N TRP A 78 11.98 -7.94 -2.43
CA TRP A 78 10.65 -7.68 -1.88
C TRP A 78 10.58 -8.12 -0.41
N ASN A 79 10.20 -7.21 0.48
CA ASN A 79 9.97 -7.49 1.89
C ASN A 79 8.50 -7.30 2.25
N SER A 80 7.80 -8.39 2.55
CA SER A 80 6.37 -8.39 2.86
C SER A 80 6.10 -8.53 4.34
N TRP A 81 5.23 -7.66 4.85
CA TRP A 81 4.67 -7.79 6.20
C TRP A 81 3.52 -8.81 6.26
N HIS A 82 2.82 -9.02 5.14
CA HIS A 82 1.72 -9.97 5.03
C HIS A 82 1.62 -10.48 3.59
N MET A 83 2.00 -11.72 3.37
CA MET A 83 2.05 -12.31 2.03
C MET A 83 0.67 -12.74 1.53
N SER A 84 0.21 -12.09 0.46
CA SER A 84 -0.93 -12.49 -0.34
C SER A 84 -0.60 -13.74 -1.20
N GLY A 85 -1.57 -14.21 -1.97
CA GLY A 85 -1.34 -15.29 -2.94
C GLY A 85 -0.30 -14.96 -4.01
N ILE A 86 -0.17 -13.69 -4.38
CA ILE A 86 0.82 -13.20 -5.35
C ILE A 86 2.23 -13.34 -4.77
N GLU A 87 2.44 -12.81 -3.59
CA GLU A 87 3.75 -12.78 -2.92
C GLU A 87 4.25 -14.18 -2.56
N ARG A 88 3.32 -15.06 -2.14
CA ARG A 88 3.67 -16.47 -1.84
C ARG A 88 4.17 -17.25 -3.05
N ARG A 89 3.83 -16.83 -4.28
CA ARG A 89 4.34 -17.47 -5.49
C ARG A 89 5.81 -17.13 -5.73
N VAL A 90 6.20 -15.89 -5.45
CA VAL A 90 7.55 -15.38 -5.75
C VAL A 90 8.56 -15.55 -4.62
N ILE A 91 8.15 -16.02 -3.45
CA ILE A 91 9.09 -16.26 -2.34
C ILE A 91 10.13 -17.33 -2.70
N ASN A 92 9.76 -18.30 -3.53
CA ASN A 92 10.67 -19.37 -3.97
C ASN A 92 11.61 -18.91 -5.09
N ASP A 93 11.37 -17.75 -5.68
CA ASP A 93 12.20 -17.19 -6.75
C ASP A 93 13.42 -16.44 -6.18
N GLY A 94 13.53 -16.37 -4.84
CA GLY A 94 14.74 -15.94 -4.14
C GLY A 94 14.86 -14.43 -3.92
N PHE A 95 13.88 -13.62 -4.36
CA PHE A 95 13.92 -12.16 -4.17
C PHE A 95 12.87 -11.63 -3.17
N ALA A 96 12.04 -12.48 -2.61
CA ALA A 96 11.01 -12.07 -1.66
C ALA A 96 11.20 -12.75 -0.29
N PHE A 97 11.00 -11.98 0.79
CA PHE A 97 10.95 -12.52 2.13
C PHE A 97 9.83 -11.96 2.97
N TYR A 98 9.45 -12.75 3.97
CA TYR A 98 8.40 -12.45 4.90
C TYR A 98 8.98 -11.97 6.24
N SER A 99 8.50 -10.82 6.70
CA SER A 99 8.79 -10.28 8.02
C SER A 99 7.51 -10.30 8.86
N PRO A 100 7.29 -11.33 9.69
CA PRO A 100 6.07 -11.44 10.50
C PRO A 100 5.98 -10.31 11.51
N MET A 101 4.82 -9.62 11.51
CA MET A 101 4.56 -8.50 12.40
C MET A 101 3.06 -8.46 12.74
N ARG A 102 2.73 -8.06 13.97
CA ARG A 102 1.35 -7.71 14.30
C ARG A 102 0.98 -6.40 13.60
N PHE A 103 -0.16 -6.40 12.94
CA PHE A 103 -0.64 -5.23 12.21
C PHE A 103 -0.66 -3.95 13.07
N SER A 104 -1.15 -4.05 14.30
CA SER A 104 -1.21 -2.93 15.25
C SER A 104 0.15 -2.40 15.72
N GLU A 105 1.23 -3.17 15.54
CA GLU A 105 2.58 -2.78 15.94
C GLU A 105 3.36 -2.10 14.80
N LEU A 106 2.88 -2.18 13.57
CA LEU A 106 3.56 -1.61 12.41
C LEU A 106 3.87 -0.12 12.55
N PRO A 107 2.92 0.77 12.94
CA PRO A 107 3.23 2.19 13.08
C PRO A 107 4.36 2.46 14.07
N LYS A 108 4.36 1.77 15.20
CA LYS A 108 5.42 1.86 16.20
C LYS A 108 6.74 1.34 15.66
N TYR A 109 6.71 0.22 14.95
CA TYR A 109 7.90 -0.39 14.37
C TYR A 109 8.59 0.54 13.36
N TYR A 110 7.82 1.21 12.50
CA TYR A 110 8.35 2.21 11.57
C TYR A 110 9.00 3.37 12.32
N ARG A 111 8.32 3.95 13.31
CA ARG A 111 8.80 5.13 14.03
C ARG A 111 9.99 4.86 14.96
N GLU A 112 10.10 3.65 15.52
CA GLU A 112 11.10 3.35 16.57
C GLU A 112 12.21 2.38 16.12
N ASN A 113 11.94 1.50 15.16
CA ASN A 113 12.84 0.36 14.86
C ASN A 113 13.37 0.34 13.42
N ILE A 114 12.67 0.93 12.46
CA ILE A 114 13.20 1.07 11.11
C ILE A 114 14.24 2.19 11.12
N ARG A 115 15.50 1.82 10.86
CA ARG A 115 16.60 2.78 10.94
C ARG A 115 16.55 3.81 9.84
N HIS A 116 16.09 3.43 8.67
CA HIS A 116 16.08 4.27 7.48
C HIS A 116 15.05 3.80 6.48
N LEU A 117 14.34 4.74 5.89
CA LEU A 117 13.45 4.56 4.77
C LEU A 117 13.71 5.72 3.80
N ASN A 118 14.24 5.41 2.62
CA ASN A 118 14.63 6.45 1.66
C ASN A 118 13.41 7.03 0.97
N VAL A 119 12.50 6.19 0.47
CA VAL A 119 11.37 6.65 -0.32
C VAL A 119 10.09 5.91 0.10
N ALA A 120 9.03 6.68 0.33
CA ALA A 120 7.67 6.18 0.38
C ALA A 120 6.94 6.57 -0.90
N MET A 121 6.33 5.62 -1.60
CA MET A 121 5.54 5.92 -2.80
C MET A 121 4.27 5.05 -2.87
N PHE A 122 3.12 5.70 -2.96
CA PHE A 122 1.83 5.03 -2.84
C PHE A 122 0.70 5.81 -3.49
N GLN A 123 -0.43 5.11 -3.77
CA GLN A 123 -1.62 5.73 -4.32
C GLN A 123 -2.44 6.47 -3.26
N VAL A 124 -3.04 7.59 -3.67
CA VAL A 124 -3.92 8.45 -2.87
C VAL A 124 -5.09 8.97 -3.70
N THR A 125 -6.10 9.56 -3.02
CA THR A 125 -7.15 10.32 -3.71
C THR A 125 -6.61 11.60 -4.35
N PRO A 126 -7.36 12.25 -5.26
CA PRO A 126 -7.11 13.64 -5.62
C PRO A 126 -7.03 14.55 -4.37
N MET A 127 -6.21 15.60 -4.47
CA MET A 127 -6.07 16.60 -3.40
C MET A 127 -7.37 17.34 -3.17
N ASP A 128 -7.77 17.49 -1.93
CA ASP A 128 -8.94 18.29 -1.57
C ASP A 128 -8.63 19.81 -1.51
N ARG A 129 -9.68 20.63 -1.35
CA ARG A 129 -9.54 22.09 -1.26
C ARG A 129 -8.69 22.60 -0.09
N PHE A 130 -8.41 21.75 0.87
CA PHE A 130 -7.61 22.05 2.04
C PHE A 130 -6.16 21.54 1.93
N GLY A 131 -5.79 20.98 0.78
CA GLY A 131 -4.45 20.48 0.52
C GLY A 131 -4.18 19.07 1.02
N TYR A 132 -5.22 18.27 1.32
CA TYR A 132 -5.07 16.90 1.80
C TYR A 132 -5.34 15.87 0.72
N PHE A 133 -4.51 14.84 0.69
CA PHE A 133 -4.71 13.58 -0.02
C PHE A 133 -5.18 12.53 0.99
N ASN A 134 -6.27 11.84 0.71
CA ASN A 134 -6.75 10.74 1.55
C ASN A 134 -6.12 9.42 1.12
N PHE A 135 -5.77 8.57 2.07
CA PHE A 135 -5.15 7.26 1.80
C PHE A 135 -6.13 6.20 1.26
N GLY A 136 -7.42 6.56 1.17
CA GLY A 136 -8.46 5.64 0.74
C GLY A 136 -8.70 4.50 1.75
N PRO A 137 -9.07 3.29 1.28
CA PRO A 137 -9.36 2.16 2.16
C PRO A 137 -8.16 1.66 2.97
N ASN A 138 -6.95 2.10 2.62
CA ASN A 138 -5.70 1.61 3.18
C ASN A 138 -4.93 2.67 3.96
N ALA A 139 -5.54 3.32 4.94
CA ALA A 139 -4.82 4.23 5.84
C ALA A 139 -3.76 3.48 6.67
N SER A 140 -4.12 2.33 7.26
CA SER A 140 -3.20 1.39 7.91
C SER A 140 -2.08 2.08 8.70
N HIS A 141 -0.85 1.95 8.26
CA HIS A 141 0.36 2.52 8.84
C HIS A 141 1.03 3.58 7.93
N LEU A 142 0.29 4.10 6.92
CA LEU A 142 0.85 5.01 5.94
C LEU A 142 1.40 6.31 6.54
N GLN A 143 0.72 6.88 7.52
CA GLN A 143 1.26 8.07 8.19
C GLN A 143 2.61 7.78 8.85
N ALA A 144 2.76 6.63 9.47
CA ALA A 144 4.04 6.24 10.08
C ALA A 144 5.15 6.03 9.03
N ILE A 145 4.82 5.54 7.85
CA ILE A 145 5.74 5.48 6.71
C ILE A 145 6.18 6.89 6.31
N CYS A 146 5.22 7.81 6.15
CA CYS A 146 5.51 9.20 5.80
C CYS A 146 6.34 9.93 6.85
N ASP A 147 6.14 9.63 8.14
CA ASP A 147 6.88 10.25 9.25
C ASP A 147 8.39 9.91 9.22
N VAL A 148 8.78 8.79 8.62
CA VAL A 148 10.16 8.29 8.64
C VAL A 148 10.85 8.27 7.28
N ALA A 149 10.12 8.45 6.19
CA ALA A 149 10.69 8.49 4.85
C ALA A 149 11.44 9.81 4.60
N ASP A 150 12.58 9.72 3.92
CA ASP A 150 13.32 10.92 3.47
C ASP A 150 12.57 11.64 2.35
N VAL A 151 11.90 10.87 1.47
CA VAL A 151 11.13 11.38 0.32
C VAL A 151 9.76 10.71 0.28
N VAL A 152 8.72 11.50 0.14
CA VAL A 152 7.33 11.04 0.00
C VAL A 152 6.80 11.38 -1.38
N ILE A 153 6.41 10.36 -2.14
CA ILE A 153 5.83 10.46 -3.49
C ILE A 153 4.41 9.93 -3.46
N VAL A 154 3.45 10.73 -3.87
CA VAL A 154 2.07 10.28 -3.99
C VAL A 154 1.67 10.10 -5.45
N GLU A 155 1.02 8.96 -5.75
CA GLU A 155 0.40 8.70 -7.05
C GLU A 155 -1.11 8.94 -6.93
N VAL A 156 -1.58 9.99 -7.56
CA VAL A 156 -3.01 10.36 -7.52
C VAL A 156 -3.81 9.41 -8.40
N ASN A 157 -4.88 8.85 -7.83
CA ASN A 157 -5.84 8.02 -8.54
C ASN A 157 -7.26 8.54 -8.29
N GLU A 158 -7.93 9.02 -9.33
CA GLU A 158 -9.30 9.54 -9.25
C GLU A 158 -10.34 8.48 -8.86
N ASN A 159 -10.02 7.19 -9.06
CA ASN A 159 -10.87 6.08 -8.65
C ASN A 159 -10.69 5.70 -7.17
N MET A 160 -9.71 6.28 -6.46
CA MET A 160 -9.50 6.02 -5.05
C MET A 160 -10.64 6.63 -4.23
N PRO A 161 -11.44 5.83 -3.50
CA PRO A 161 -12.51 6.36 -2.68
C PRO A 161 -11.93 7.09 -1.46
N ARG A 162 -12.55 8.24 -1.14
CA ARG A 162 -12.24 8.93 0.11
C ARG A 162 -12.86 8.18 1.28
N CYS A 163 -12.04 7.71 2.20
CA CYS A 163 -12.46 7.01 3.41
C CYS A 163 -12.20 7.88 4.65
N LEU A 164 -13.23 7.99 5.50
CA LEU A 164 -13.13 8.69 6.77
C LEU A 164 -12.81 7.68 7.87
N GLY A 165 -11.73 7.88 8.60
CA GLY A 165 -11.25 6.93 9.62
C GLY A 165 -10.82 7.57 10.94
N GLY A 166 -10.84 8.88 11.03
CA GLY A 166 -10.44 9.64 12.22
C GLY A 166 -9.02 10.16 12.14
N PHE A 167 -8.07 9.51 12.79
CA PHE A 167 -6.68 9.96 12.76
C PHE A 167 -5.89 9.32 11.61
N GLU A 168 -4.89 10.04 11.12
CA GLU A 168 -3.90 9.51 10.19
C GLU A 168 -4.51 8.91 8.90
N GLU A 169 -5.64 9.45 8.44
CA GLU A 169 -6.33 9.00 7.22
C GLU A 169 -5.90 9.73 5.95
N SER A 170 -5.09 10.78 6.09
CA SER A 170 -4.70 11.66 4.99
C SER A 170 -3.37 12.35 5.25
N ILE A 171 -2.69 12.76 4.17
CA ILE A 171 -1.45 13.51 4.21
C ILE A 171 -1.65 14.88 3.57
N HIS A 172 -1.06 15.92 4.16
CA HIS A 172 -1.10 17.26 3.62
C HIS A 172 0.01 17.49 2.58
N ILE A 173 -0.28 18.28 1.55
CA ILE A 173 0.66 18.60 0.46
C ILE A 173 2.02 19.13 0.93
N SER A 174 2.09 19.75 2.09
CA SER A 174 3.38 20.22 2.66
C SER A 174 4.30 19.09 3.09
N GLN A 175 3.79 17.88 3.29
CA GLN A 175 4.54 16.69 3.70
C GLN A 175 4.90 15.77 2.50
N VAL A 176 4.47 16.13 1.29
CA VAL A 176 4.71 15.41 0.06
C VAL A 176 5.82 16.09 -0.72
N ASP A 177 6.76 15.35 -1.28
CA ASP A 177 7.84 15.88 -2.10
C ASP A 177 7.49 15.90 -3.58
N TYR A 178 6.88 14.84 -4.08
CA TYR A 178 6.46 14.72 -5.47
C TYR A 178 5.02 14.22 -5.57
N VAL A 179 4.31 14.74 -6.55
CA VAL A 179 2.98 14.32 -6.95
C VAL A 179 3.04 13.76 -8.37
N VAL A 180 2.46 12.60 -8.57
CA VAL A 180 2.33 11.96 -9.89
C VAL A 180 0.86 11.72 -10.17
N GLU A 181 0.38 12.13 -11.32
CA GLU A 181 -0.94 11.77 -11.82
C GLU A 181 -0.79 10.49 -12.65
N GLY A 182 -1.37 9.39 -12.15
CA GLY A 182 -1.33 8.10 -12.80
C GLY A 182 -2.45 7.93 -13.84
N ASP A 183 -2.54 6.72 -14.42
CA ASP A 183 -3.56 6.37 -15.42
C ASP A 183 -4.94 6.08 -14.81
N ASN A 184 -5.12 6.36 -13.53
CA ASN A 184 -6.36 6.12 -12.78
C ASN A 184 -6.88 4.67 -12.92
N PRO A 185 -6.08 3.65 -12.60
CA PRO A 185 -6.56 2.28 -12.69
C PRO A 185 -7.74 2.04 -11.73
N PRO A 186 -8.65 1.11 -12.05
CA PRO A 186 -9.69 0.72 -11.12
C PRO A 186 -9.06 0.17 -9.83
N ILE A 187 -9.68 0.45 -8.70
CA ILE A 187 -9.22 -0.06 -7.40
C ILE A 187 -9.43 -1.57 -7.34
N GLY A 188 -8.38 -2.30 -7.02
CA GLY A 188 -8.42 -3.75 -6.89
C GLY A 188 -9.28 -4.20 -5.70
N GLU A 189 -9.90 -5.37 -5.84
CA GLU A 189 -10.71 -6.00 -4.81
C GLU A 189 -10.05 -7.31 -4.36
N LEU A 190 -10.20 -7.65 -3.07
CA LEU A 190 -9.75 -8.95 -2.55
C LEU A 190 -10.63 -10.12 -3.01
N GLY A 191 -11.76 -9.82 -3.62
CA GLY A 191 -12.78 -10.79 -4.00
C GLY A 191 -13.59 -11.31 -2.80
N ALA A 192 -14.70 -12.00 -3.10
CA ALA A 192 -15.63 -12.50 -2.08
C ALA A 192 -15.08 -13.72 -1.29
N GLY A 193 -13.94 -14.25 -1.66
CA GLY A 193 -13.44 -15.51 -1.09
C GLY A 193 -14.20 -16.75 -1.58
N ALA A 194 -13.94 -17.91 -0.95
CA ALA A 194 -14.70 -19.13 -1.22
C ALA A 194 -16.13 -19.01 -0.67
N PRO A 195 -17.13 -19.63 -1.31
CA PRO A 195 -18.47 -19.75 -0.75
C PRO A 195 -18.45 -20.39 0.63
N ALA A 196 -19.39 -20.01 1.50
CA ALA A 196 -19.54 -20.63 2.80
C ALA A 196 -19.88 -22.13 2.65
N THR A 197 -19.26 -22.96 3.49
CA THR A 197 -19.56 -24.37 3.59
C THR A 197 -20.73 -24.60 4.54
N GLU A 198 -21.32 -25.81 4.53
CA GLU A 198 -22.35 -26.18 5.54
C GLU A 198 -21.84 -26.02 6.98
N VAL A 199 -20.56 -26.21 7.21
CA VAL A 199 -19.94 -26.01 8.53
C VAL A 199 -19.91 -24.53 8.89
N ASP A 200 -19.50 -23.67 7.95
CA ASP A 200 -19.49 -22.22 8.15
C ASP A 200 -20.89 -21.70 8.47
N GLU A 201 -21.91 -22.15 7.74
CA GLU A 201 -23.30 -21.78 8.00
C GLU A 201 -23.80 -22.23 9.37
N LYS A 202 -23.45 -23.45 9.81
CA LYS A 202 -23.83 -23.93 11.16
C LYS A 202 -23.16 -23.08 12.25
N VAL A 203 -21.88 -22.76 12.10
CA VAL A 203 -21.17 -21.90 13.04
C VAL A 203 -21.77 -20.50 13.04
N ALA A 204 -22.06 -19.93 11.87
CA ALA A 204 -22.67 -18.62 11.75
C ALA A 204 -24.02 -18.53 12.48
N ARG A 205 -24.89 -19.55 12.34
CA ARG A 205 -26.16 -19.60 13.08
C ARG A 205 -26.01 -19.57 14.59
N MET A 206 -25.01 -20.30 15.12
CA MET A 206 -24.72 -20.29 16.55
C MET A 206 -24.23 -18.92 17.02
N ILE A 207 -23.44 -18.23 16.20
CA ILE A 207 -22.93 -16.86 16.50
C ILE A 207 -24.10 -15.87 16.46
N ILE A 208 -24.95 -15.92 15.44
CA ILE A 208 -26.10 -14.99 15.27
C ILE A 208 -27.04 -15.03 16.46
N GLU A 209 -27.25 -16.20 17.07
CA GLU A 209 -28.10 -16.34 18.26
C GLU A 209 -27.60 -15.53 19.47
N GLU A 210 -26.29 -15.23 19.53
CA GLU A 210 -25.68 -14.43 20.59
C GLU A 210 -25.61 -12.91 20.29
N ILE A 211 -26.08 -12.48 19.10
CA ILE A 211 -26.02 -11.09 18.67
C ILE A 211 -27.35 -10.40 18.94
N PRO A 212 -27.47 -9.51 19.91
CA PRO A 212 -28.70 -8.77 20.17
C PRO A 212 -28.93 -7.66 19.12
N ASP A 213 -30.17 -7.25 18.93
CA ASP A 213 -30.52 -6.10 18.12
C ASP A 213 -29.76 -4.84 18.59
N GLY A 214 -29.20 -4.09 17.65
CA GLY A 214 -28.41 -2.88 17.95
C GLY A 214 -26.95 -3.14 18.33
N ALA A 215 -26.47 -4.39 18.27
CA ALA A 215 -25.07 -4.70 18.51
C ALA A 215 -24.14 -4.00 17.49
N CYS A 216 -22.96 -3.62 17.96
CA CYS A 216 -21.88 -3.16 17.09
C CYS A 216 -20.95 -4.34 16.81
N LEU A 217 -20.83 -4.73 15.54
CA LEU A 217 -20.07 -5.90 15.11
C LEU A 217 -18.79 -5.47 14.37
N GLN A 218 -17.71 -6.22 14.61
CA GLN A 218 -16.54 -6.19 13.75
C GLN A 218 -16.45 -7.53 13.00
N MET A 219 -16.50 -7.46 11.67
CA MET A 219 -16.45 -8.64 10.80
C MET A 219 -15.05 -8.79 10.23
N GLY A 220 -14.53 -10.02 10.22
CA GLY A 220 -13.30 -10.37 9.51
C GLY A 220 -13.54 -10.66 8.02
N ILE A 221 -12.48 -11.06 7.31
CA ILE A 221 -12.54 -11.50 5.92
C ILE A 221 -12.56 -13.04 5.88
N GLY A 222 -13.46 -13.63 5.10
CA GLY A 222 -13.49 -15.07 4.89
C GLY A 222 -14.89 -15.65 4.80
N ALA A 223 -14.99 -16.95 4.46
CA ALA A 223 -16.27 -17.63 4.25
C ALA A 223 -17.18 -17.62 5.49
N MET A 224 -16.62 -17.93 6.65
CA MET A 224 -17.38 -17.98 7.91
C MET A 224 -17.86 -16.58 8.36
N PRO A 225 -17.01 -15.52 8.42
CA PRO A 225 -17.49 -14.17 8.68
C PRO A 225 -18.56 -13.67 7.70
N ASN A 226 -18.45 -14.06 6.43
CA ASN A 226 -19.44 -13.67 5.41
C ASN A 226 -20.78 -14.42 5.57
N ALA A 227 -20.80 -15.56 6.25
CA ALA A 227 -22.01 -16.32 6.55
C ALA A 227 -22.81 -15.77 7.75
N VAL A 228 -22.18 -14.97 8.63
CA VAL A 228 -22.82 -14.26 9.74
C VAL A 228 -23.50 -13.00 9.25
#